data_f5c246c369ced390dcb1dc5b992d2cb7
#
_entry.id   f5c246c369ced390dcb1dc5b992d2cb7
#
_cell.length_a   1.000
_cell.length_b   1.000
_cell.length_c   1.000
_cell.angle_alpha   90.00
_cell.angle_beta   90.00
_cell.angle_gamma   90.00
#
_symmetry.space_group_name_H-M   'P 1'
#
loop_
_entity.id
_entity.type
_entity.pdbx_description
1 polymer ?
#
loop_
_entity_poly.entity_id
_entity_poly.type
_entity_poly.pdbx_seq_one_letter_code
_entity_poly.pdbx_strand_id
1 'polypeptide(L)'
;MNKVVVSPPQKNIPSITANGKRVTAELRDSMLDNTTYTIDFSDAIKDLNEGNTLDGFAIDFSTGDSIDSLRIAGMVFEARTLEPAQNMLVGVYSNLSDTAITTLPLERIGRTNQLGQFIIRGLKPGDYRIYALNDINRDYHWDRSEDVAFYDVTVSPYAEPTTVSDTLITLDGRDSIVTHPGTNYFPNDILLTWFNEGYKAQYLKDYTRPDRRRLLLNLAAPSDTFPTITLLNGPAAGKRIDELAILNTGMTRDTLEYFITDTALMAQDTMMLALHFLRTDTLQQLSWGDDTIRVIYREPKANKTKEKKVKKKKDDEENSDSIVGPQLTFLNISAKTSNTQEIYLPIIFEVNQPLDTIIPEGLHLEMIRDTIFDTLAVPELVRVDPFNTMRYKVEYKWEPGVKYRFSADSASIVGIYNEWNKPFKHEFTARVLEDYSLLAFNVTGVRDSAIVEVLGSCLLYTSPSP
;
A
#
# COMPACT_ATOMS: atom_id res chain seq x y z
N MET A 1 19.04 17.08 9.39
CA MET A 1 19.56 15.96 8.62
C MET A 1 21.00 16.26 8.26
N ASN A 2 21.91 15.31 8.45
CA ASN A 2 23.31 15.55 8.13
C ASN A 2 23.48 15.50 6.60
N LYS A 3 23.76 16.64 5.97
CA LYS A 3 23.91 16.76 4.52
C LYS A 3 25.26 16.22 4.01
N VAL A 4 26.19 15.96 4.92
CA VAL A 4 27.52 15.47 4.58
C VAL A 4 27.49 13.96 4.45
N VAL A 5 28.03 13.46 3.34
CA VAL A 5 28.12 12.03 3.01
C VAL A 5 29.58 11.59 3.09
N VAL A 6 29.83 10.49 3.77
CA VAL A 6 31.15 9.85 3.81
C VAL A 6 31.09 8.53 3.07
N SER A 7 31.95 8.34 2.09
CA SER A 7 32.04 7.13 1.27
C SER A 7 33.45 6.53 1.37
N PRO A 8 33.63 5.25 1.70
CA PRO A 8 32.61 4.23 2.03
C PRO A 8 31.75 4.62 3.23
N PRO A 9 30.51 4.05 3.33
CA PRO A 9 29.61 4.34 4.42
C PRO A 9 30.19 3.96 5.78
N GLN A 10 29.86 4.75 6.82
CA GLN A 10 30.35 4.58 8.19
C GLN A 10 29.22 4.03 9.07
N LYS A 11 29.51 3.01 9.90
CA LYS A 11 28.54 2.50 10.89
C LYS A 11 28.21 3.56 11.94
N ASN A 12 29.23 4.27 12.40
CA ASN A 12 29.07 5.36 13.37
C ASN A 12 29.01 6.69 12.62
N ILE A 13 27.97 7.47 12.91
CA ILE A 13 27.77 8.77 12.27
C ILE A 13 28.99 9.66 12.47
N PRO A 14 29.65 10.18 11.42
CA PRO A 14 30.75 11.12 11.53
C PRO A 14 30.32 12.40 12.22
N SER A 15 31.20 12.97 13.01
CA SER A 15 30.98 14.26 13.66
C SER A 15 31.53 15.37 12.77
N ILE A 16 30.63 16.22 12.28
CA ILE A 16 30.98 17.38 11.46
C ILE A 16 30.75 18.65 12.29
N THR A 17 31.81 19.39 12.54
CA THR A 17 31.76 20.64 13.33
C THR A 17 32.34 21.80 12.54
N ALA A 18 31.70 22.96 12.62
CA ALA A 18 32.22 24.19 12.04
C ALA A 18 32.55 25.20 13.16
N ASN A 19 33.75 25.76 13.11
CA ASN A 19 34.18 26.81 14.01
C ASN A 19 34.86 27.95 13.22
N GLY A 20 34.14 29.04 13.02
CA GLY A 20 34.52 30.12 12.14
C GLY A 20 34.74 29.63 10.69
N LYS A 21 35.98 29.76 10.22
CA LYS A 21 36.36 29.32 8.86
C LYS A 21 36.88 27.89 8.79
N ARG A 22 36.83 27.15 9.87
CA ARG A 22 37.31 25.75 9.94
C ARG A 22 36.15 24.80 10.04
N VAL A 23 36.10 23.83 9.14
CA VAL A 23 35.24 22.66 9.21
C VAL A 23 36.10 21.46 9.61
N THR A 24 35.65 20.73 10.61
CA THR A 24 36.31 19.50 11.07
C THR A 24 35.38 18.33 10.90
N ALA A 25 35.82 17.32 10.16
CA ALA A 25 35.14 16.03 10.00
C ALA A 25 35.90 14.97 10.79
N GLU A 26 35.25 14.38 11.78
CA GLU A 26 35.79 13.28 12.59
C GLU A 26 35.12 11.98 12.23
N LEU A 27 35.88 11.07 11.61
CA LEU A 27 35.44 9.71 11.30
C LEU A 27 35.63 8.85 12.55
N ARG A 28 34.61 8.11 12.96
CA ARG A 28 34.59 7.33 14.19
C ARG A 28 34.90 5.86 14.02
N ASP A 29 34.75 5.36 12.80
CA ASP A 29 35.06 3.98 12.45
C ASP A 29 36.54 3.82 12.11
N SER A 30 37.10 2.63 12.32
CA SER A 30 38.41 2.27 11.82
C SER A 30 38.44 2.36 10.31
N MET A 31 39.43 3.06 9.77
CA MET A 31 39.57 3.17 8.32
C MET A 31 40.04 1.84 7.72
N LEU A 32 39.47 1.53 6.54
CA LEU A 32 39.90 0.40 5.75
C LEU A 32 41.24 0.66 5.08
N ASP A 33 42.10 -0.34 4.98
CA ASP A 33 43.38 -0.24 4.30
C ASP A 33 43.20 -0.12 2.77
N ASN A 34 44.14 0.58 2.12
CA ASN A 34 44.18 0.77 0.65
C ASN A 34 42.84 1.23 0.06
N THR A 35 42.17 2.15 0.77
CA THR A 35 40.82 2.59 0.44
C THR A 35 40.79 4.09 0.26
N THR A 36 40.19 4.54 -0.84
CA THR A 36 39.88 5.94 -1.07
C THR A 36 38.61 6.32 -0.32
N TYR A 37 38.68 7.39 0.46
CA TYR A 37 37.55 7.98 1.18
C TYR A 37 37.16 9.29 0.51
N THR A 38 35.88 9.52 0.36
CA THR A 38 35.29 10.78 -0.07
C THR A 38 34.43 11.36 1.04
N ILE A 39 34.65 12.61 1.38
CA ILE A 39 33.76 13.40 2.23
C ILE A 39 33.06 14.41 1.32
N ASP A 40 31.81 14.18 0.99
CA ASP A 40 30.98 15.04 0.15
C ASP A 40 30.14 15.95 1.04
N PHE A 41 30.35 17.25 0.93
CA PHE A 41 29.61 18.26 1.69
C PHE A 41 28.32 18.69 0.98
N SER A 42 28.13 18.29 -0.30
CA SER A 42 26.97 18.66 -1.11
C SER A 42 26.72 20.18 -1.07
N ASP A 43 25.59 20.61 -0.48
CA ASP A 43 25.21 22.01 -0.23
C ASP A 43 25.31 22.42 1.25
N ALA A 44 26.07 21.67 2.06
CA ALA A 44 26.18 21.92 3.51
C ALA A 44 27.04 23.12 3.86
N ILE A 45 28.02 23.49 3.01
CA ILE A 45 28.90 24.63 3.23
C ILE A 45 28.20 25.89 2.69
N LYS A 46 28.05 26.88 3.56
CA LYS A 46 27.40 28.16 3.21
C LYS A 46 28.22 29.32 3.66
N ASP A 47 28.21 30.40 2.88
CA ASP A 47 28.75 31.67 3.29
C ASP A 47 27.99 32.24 4.50
N LEU A 48 28.72 32.84 5.43
CA LEU A 48 28.14 33.39 6.65
C LEU A 48 27.35 34.68 6.44
N ASN A 49 27.68 35.46 5.41
CA ASN A 49 27.09 36.77 5.19
C ASN A 49 25.84 36.71 4.29
N GLU A 50 25.96 36.07 3.14
CA GLU A 50 24.92 36.04 2.11
C GLU A 50 24.15 34.70 2.07
N GLY A 51 24.68 33.67 2.74
CA GLY A 51 24.07 32.34 2.76
C GLY A 51 24.21 31.54 1.46
N ASN A 52 25.06 31.99 0.53
CA ASN A 52 25.37 31.30 -0.70
C ASN A 52 25.99 29.93 -0.42
N THR A 53 25.56 28.90 -1.14
CA THR A 53 26.06 27.53 -0.98
C THR A 53 27.29 27.29 -1.86
N LEU A 54 28.27 26.57 -1.32
CA LEU A 54 29.35 25.97 -2.10
C LEU A 54 28.87 24.58 -2.54
N ASP A 55 28.23 24.49 -3.69
CA ASP A 55 27.63 23.25 -4.14
C ASP A 55 28.66 22.26 -4.70
N GLY A 56 28.45 20.96 -4.37
CA GLY A 56 29.23 19.86 -4.91
C GLY A 56 30.68 19.78 -4.40
N PHE A 57 31.02 20.47 -3.29
CA PHE A 57 32.34 20.39 -2.70
C PHE A 57 32.57 19.05 -2.02
N ALA A 58 33.61 18.33 -2.46
CA ALA A 58 34.01 17.06 -1.89
C ALA A 58 35.55 16.98 -1.72
N ILE A 59 36.00 16.23 -0.74
CA ILE A 59 37.42 15.97 -0.47
C ILE A 59 37.63 14.46 -0.58
N ASP A 60 38.58 14.08 -1.44
CA ASP A 60 39.04 12.70 -1.59
C ASP A 60 40.40 12.54 -0.91
N PHE A 61 40.58 11.46 -0.13
CA PHE A 61 41.86 11.04 0.45
C PHE A 61 41.95 9.50 0.48
N SER A 62 43.16 8.96 0.59
CA SER A 62 43.38 7.52 0.60
C SER A 62 44.21 7.07 1.80
N THR A 63 43.91 5.89 2.30
CA THR A 63 44.73 5.16 3.26
C THR A 63 45.84 4.34 2.62
N GLY A 64 45.87 4.29 1.28
CA GLY A 64 46.89 3.64 0.46
C GLY A 64 47.73 4.62 -0.34
N ASP A 65 48.55 4.12 -1.26
CA ASP A 65 49.48 4.90 -2.08
C ASP A 65 48.84 5.64 -3.25
N SER A 66 47.59 5.35 -3.57
CA SER A 66 46.87 5.96 -4.70
C SER A 66 45.45 6.35 -4.32
N ILE A 67 44.90 7.33 -5.04
CA ILE A 67 43.51 7.76 -4.93
C ILE A 67 42.75 7.20 -6.15
N ASP A 68 41.67 6.47 -5.88
CA ASP A 68 40.74 6.01 -6.90
C ASP A 68 39.91 7.22 -7.37
N SER A 69 39.97 7.56 -8.64
CA SER A 69 39.41 8.81 -9.18
C SER A 69 38.17 8.65 -10.04
N LEU A 70 37.81 7.40 -10.41
CA LEU A 70 36.67 7.17 -11.27
C LEU A 70 35.34 7.54 -10.57
N ARG A 71 34.36 7.93 -11.38
CA ARG A 71 33.08 8.45 -10.92
C ARG A 71 31.95 7.94 -11.81
N ILE A 72 30.79 7.83 -11.21
CA ILE A 72 29.51 7.59 -11.90
C ILE A 72 28.56 8.71 -11.49
N ALA A 73 27.85 9.29 -12.45
CA ALA A 73 26.89 10.35 -12.18
C ALA A 73 25.56 10.08 -12.92
N GLY A 74 24.52 10.71 -12.42
CA GLY A 74 23.19 10.57 -13.00
C GLY A 74 22.13 11.31 -12.24
N MET A 75 20.88 10.90 -12.43
CA MET A 75 19.70 11.49 -11.84
C MET A 75 18.74 10.40 -11.33
N VAL A 76 18.00 10.72 -10.27
CA VAL A 76 16.96 9.87 -9.71
C VAL A 76 15.63 10.61 -9.72
N PHE A 77 14.57 9.95 -10.21
CA PHE A 77 13.21 10.47 -10.27
C PHE A 77 12.23 9.51 -9.61
N GLU A 78 11.08 10.01 -9.15
CA GLU A 78 9.97 9.16 -8.78
C GLU A 78 9.35 8.50 -10.03
N ALA A 79 9.14 7.18 -9.99
CA ALA A 79 8.63 6.43 -11.14
C ALA A 79 7.25 6.89 -11.62
N ARG A 80 6.40 7.35 -10.69
CA ARG A 80 5.02 7.74 -10.96
C ARG A 80 4.88 9.20 -11.44
N THR A 81 5.57 10.13 -10.77
CA THR A 81 5.40 11.58 -11.00
C THR A 81 6.49 12.17 -11.86
N LEU A 82 7.63 11.47 -12.01
CA LEU A 82 8.87 11.95 -12.60
C LEU A 82 9.43 13.20 -11.91
N GLU A 83 9.07 13.41 -10.65
CA GLU A 83 9.67 14.45 -9.82
C GLU A 83 11.07 14.05 -9.37
N PRO A 84 12.03 15.01 -9.27
CA PRO A 84 13.38 14.70 -8.81
C PRO A 84 13.42 14.19 -7.37
N ALA A 85 14.10 13.07 -7.13
CA ALA A 85 14.31 12.52 -5.80
C ALA A 85 15.37 13.32 -5.04
N GLN A 86 14.98 13.91 -3.91
CA GLN A 86 15.87 14.70 -3.07
C GLN A 86 16.42 13.89 -1.88
N ASN A 87 17.70 14.05 -1.56
CA ASN A 87 18.36 13.41 -0.44
C ASN A 87 18.35 11.88 -0.45
N MET A 88 18.08 11.25 -1.58
CA MET A 88 18.11 9.81 -1.73
C MET A 88 19.55 9.30 -1.75
N LEU A 89 19.83 8.23 -1.03
CA LEU A 89 21.13 7.58 -1.01
C LEU A 89 21.32 6.82 -2.34
N VAL A 90 22.42 7.05 -3.03
CA VAL A 90 22.75 6.30 -4.26
C VAL A 90 24.10 5.63 -4.06
N GLY A 91 24.19 4.35 -4.41
CA GLY A 91 25.43 3.63 -4.21
C GLY A 91 25.61 2.45 -5.17
N VAL A 92 26.77 1.83 -5.03
CA VAL A 92 27.19 0.73 -5.90
C VAL A 92 27.66 -0.48 -5.13
N TYR A 93 27.56 -1.63 -5.80
CA TYR A 93 28.15 -2.90 -5.42
C TYR A 93 29.08 -3.40 -6.54
N SER A 94 30.28 -3.82 -6.18
CA SER A 94 31.16 -4.64 -7.05
C SER A 94 30.71 -6.11 -7.05
N ASN A 95 29.97 -6.53 -6.04
CA ASN A 95 29.28 -7.81 -6.04
C ASN A 95 28.04 -7.74 -6.94
N LEU A 96 28.08 -8.46 -8.06
CA LEU A 96 27.01 -8.43 -9.08
C LEU A 96 25.83 -9.37 -8.78
N SER A 97 25.80 -10.01 -7.59
CA SER A 97 24.66 -10.83 -7.16
C SER A 97 23.42 -10.00 -6.92
N ASP A 98 22.25 -10.50 -7.35
CA ASP A 98 20.96 -9.84 -7.10
C ASP A 98 20.61 -9.71 -5.60
N THR A 99 21.21 -10.58 -4.76
CA THR A 99 21.00 -10.55 -3.30
C THR A 99 21.91 -9.55 -2.58
N ALA A 100 22.86 -8.93 -3.26
CA ALA A 100 23.80 -7.99 -2.62
C ALA A 100 23.07 -6.83 -1.95
N ILE A 101 22.05 -6.30 -2.61
CA ILE A 101 21.25 -5.15 -2.12
C ILE A 101 20.55 -5.42 -0.78
N THR A 102 20.17 -6.66 -0.49
CA THR A 102 19.46 -7.05 0.75
C THR A 102 20.38 -7.63 1.83
N THR A 103 21.63 -7.95 1.51
CA THR A 103 22.53 -8.68 2.41
C THR A 103 23.81 -7.95 2.74
N LEU A 104 24.21 -7.00 1.89
CA LEU A 104 25.47 -6.24 2.04
C LEU A 104 25.19 -4.75 2.08
N PRO A 105 25.97 -3.98 2.84
CA PRO A 105 25.94 -2.53 2.75
C PRO A 105 26.51 -2.06 1.40
N LEU A 106 26.02 -0.92 0.89
CA LEU A 106 26.58 -0.25 -0.28
C LEU A 106 28.08 0.01 -0.09
N GLU A 107 28.89 -0.25 -1.11
CA GLU A 107 30.36 -0.11 -1.03
C GLU A 107 30.83 1.34 -1.20
N ARG A 108 30.19 2.06 -2.12
CA ARG A 108 30.42 3.49 -2.38
C ARG A 108 29.09 4.19 -2.49
N ILE A 109 29.00 5.37 -1.90
CA ILE A 109 27.75 6.11 -1.81
C ILE A 109 27.90 7.57 -2.21
N GLY A 110 26.84 8.11 -2.76
CA GLY A 110 26.56 9.52 -2.93
C GLY A 110 25.14 9.83 -2.49
N ARG A 111 24.71 11.08 -2.61
CA ARG A 111 23.35 11.49 -2.27
C ARG A 111 22.82 12.45 -3.33
N THR A 112 21.54 12.34 -3.64
CA THR A 112 20.91 13.24 -4.59
C THR A 112 20.74 14.64 -4.03
N ASN A 113 20.97 15.64 -4.88
CA ASN A 113 20.70 17.05 -4.59
C ASN A 113 19.21 17.39 -4.82
N GLN A 114 18.85 18.68 -4.76
CA GLN A 114 17.48 19.17 -4.95
C GLN A 114 16.93 18.90 -6.39
N LEU A 115 17.80 18.70 -7.36
CA LEU A 115 17.47 18.37 -8.74
C LEU A 115 17.49 16.87 -9.04
N GLY A 116 17.66 16.03 -8.00
CA GLY A 116 17.77 14.58 -8.14
C GLY A 116 19.11 14.10 -8.68
N GLN A 117 20.10 14.99 -8.87
CA GLN A 117 21.42 14.64 -9.39
C GLN A 117 22.29 14.01 -8.30
N PHE A 118 23.06 13.00 -8.68
CA PHE A 118 24.02 12.34 -7.80
C PHE A 118 25.39 12.14 -8.47
N ILE A 119 26.42 12.01 -7.65
CA ILE A 119 27.77 11.61 -8.06
C ILE A 119 28.31 10.61 -7.04
N ILE A 120 28.72 9.44 -7.53
CA ILE A 120 29.44 8.43 -6.74
C ILE A 120 30.92 8.53 -7.09
N ARG A 121 31.77 8.75 -6.11
CA ARG A 121 33.19 9.01 -6.26
C ARG A 121 34.05 7.89 -5.70
N GLY A 122 35.35 7.91 -5.95
CA GLY A 122 36.32 7.00 -5.38
C GLY A 122 36.17 5.56 -5.88
N LEU A 123 35.80 5.39 -7.15
CA LEU A 123 35.61 4.08 -7.77
C LEU A 123 36.90 3.56 -8.40
N LYS A 124 37.15 2.28 -8.27
CA LYS A 124 38.17 1.52 -8.99
C LYS A 124 37.68 1.10 -10.38
N PRO A 125 38.58 0.81 -11.32
CA PRO A 125 38.18 0.10 -12.54
C PRO A 125 37.52 -1.23 -12.18
N GLY A 126 36.37 -1.53 -12.80
CA GLY A 126 35.59 -2.75 -12.56
C GLY A 126 34.12 -2.54 -12.91
N ASP A 127 33.36 -3.57 -12.72
CA ASP A 127 31.92 -3.62 -13.01
C ASP A 127 31.11 -3.40 -11.73
N TYR A 128 30.08 -2.60 -11.83
CA TYR A 128 29.24 -2.23 -10.68
C TYR A 128 27.76 -2.34 -11.00
N ARG A 129 26.97 -2.72 -9.99
CA ARG A 129 25.52 -2.49 -9.97
C ARG A 129 25.20 -1.24 -9.19
N ILE A 130 24.24 -0.46 -9.69
CA ILE A 130 23.84 0.84 -9.13
C ILE A 130 22.44 0.73 -8.55
N TYR A 131 22.28 1.23 -7.33
CA TYR A 131 20.99 1.32 -6.63
C TYR A 131 20.82 2.69 -5.98
N ALA A 132 19.57 3.11 -5.84
CA ALA A 132 19.22 4.24 -5.00
C ALA A 132 18.22 3.79 -3.93
N LEU A 133 18.40 4.24 -2.69
CA LEU A 133 17.65 3.81 -1.52
C LEU A 133 17.19 5.03 -0.70
N ASN A 134 15.97 4.97 -0.18
CA ASN A 134 15.54 5.85 0.89
C ASN A 134 15.83 5.18 2.24
N ASP A 135 17.10 5.03 2.56
CA ASP A 135 17.64 4.35 3.73
C ASP A 135 17.26 5.11 5.03
N ILE A 136 16.21 4.62 5.70
CA ILE A 136 15.62 5.25 6.89
C ILE A 136 16.38 4.83 8.16
N ASN A 137 16.75 3.54 8.24
CA ASN A 137 17.43 2.95 9.40
C ASN A 137 18.94 3.14 9.39
N ARG A 138 19.54 3.55 8.26
CA ARG A 138 20.97 3.83 8.03
C ARG A 138 21.85 2.60 8.15
N ASP A 139 21.39 1.48 7.64
CA ASP A 139 22.19 0.25 7.56
C ASP A 139 22.85 0.06 6.19
N TYR A 140 22.54 0.95 5.23
CA TYR A 140 23.13 1.02 3.89
C TYR A 140 22.82 -0.18 3.00
N HIS A 141 21.81 -0.96 3.32
CA HIS A 141 21.22 -1.97 2.44
C HIS A 141 19.71 -1.73 2.31
N TRP A 142 19.07 -2.38 1.38
CA TRP A 142 17.64 -2.19 1.14
C TRP A 142 16.78 -3.11 1.99
N ASP A 143 15.86 -2.54 2.69
CA ASP A 143 14.72 -3.19 3.30
C ASP A 143 13.48 -3.08 2.41
N ARG A 144 12.66 -4.14 2.33
CA ARG A 144 11.47 -4.18 1.46
C ARG A 144 10.43 -3.10 1.75
N SER A 145 10.49 -2.46 2.90
CA SER A 145 9.62 -1.34 3.28
C SER A 145 10.13 0.02 2.77
N GLU A 146 11.36 0.08 2.27
CA GLU A 146 12.00 1.30 1.79
C GLU A 146 11.83 1.49 0.29
N ASP A 147 11.93 2.76 -0.14
CA ASP A 147 11.93 3.09 -1.55
C ASP A 147 13.23 2.63 -2.20
N VAL A 148 13.15 2.12 -3.42
CA VAL A 148 14.29 1.60 -4.17
C VAL A 148 14.26 2.04 -5.61
N ALA A 149 15.45 2.29 -6.17
CA ALA A 149 15.68 2.35 -7.60
C ALA A 149 16.89 1.48 -7.95
N PHE A 150 16.90 0.92 -9.14
CA PHE A 150 18.02 0.13 -9.64
C PHE A 150 18.28 0.43 -11.10
N TYR A 151 19.54 0.21 -11.52
CA TYR A 151 19.91 0.18 -12.90
C TYR A 151 20.02 -1.27 -13.36
N ASP A 152 19.32 -1.64 -14.41
CA ASP A 152 19.16 -3.03 -14.86
C ASP A 152 20.42 -3.63 -15.52
N VAL A 153 21.36 -2.78 -15.91
CA VAL A 153 22.63 -3.19 -16.52
C VAL A 153 23.82 -2.89 -15.63
N THR A 154 24.86 -3.70 -15.76
CA THR A 154 26.15 -3.50 -15.10
C THR A 154 26.90 -2.32 -15.73
N VAL A 155 27.54 -1.52 -14.90
CA VAL A 155 28.21 -0.28 -15.30
C VAL A 155 29.69 -0.35 -15.00
N SER A 156 30.53 -0.03 -15.99
CA SER A 156 31.99 0.05 -15.86
C SER A 156 32.44 1.51 -15.99
N PRO A 157 32.83 2.18 -14.90
CA PRO A 157 33.26 3.57 -14.95
C PRO A 157 34.60 3.73 -15.68
N TYR A 158 34.71 4.82 -16.47
CA TYR A 158 35.96 5.19 -17.15
C TYR A 158 36.11 6.71 -17.21
N ALA A 159 37.30 7.16 -17.62
CA ALA A 159 37.63 8.57 -17.72
C ALA A 159 38.30 8.88 -19.06
N GLU A 160 37.97 10.03 -19.62
CA GLU A 160 38.57 10.53 -20.86
C GLU A 160 39.15 11.94 -20.65
N PRO A 161 40.35 12.22 -21.22
CA PRO A 161 40.90 13.56 -21.16
C PRO A 161 40.04 14.52 -21.99
N THR A 162 39.86 15.74 -21.50
CA THR A 162 39.12 16.80 -22.17
C THR A 162 39.81 18.14 -21.97
N THR A 163 39.30 19.17 -22.63
CA THR A 163 39.71 20.56 -22.42
C THR A 163 38.54 21.34 -21.85
N VAL A 164 38.74 21.93 -20.70
CA VAL A 164 37.74 22.80 -20.05
C VAL A 164 38.06 24.24 -20.38
N SER A 165 37.04 25.03 -20.69
CA SER A 165 37.14 26.45 -20.98
C SER A 165 36.41 27.27 -19.93
N ASP A 166 37.13 28.10 -19.20
CA ASP A 166 36.58 29.02 -18.20
C ASP A 166 36.53 30.43 -18.80
N THR A 167 35.43 31.13 -18.59
CA THR A 167 35.29 32.53 -18.94
C THR A 167 35.66 33.38 -17.72
N LEU A 168 36.80 34.10 -17.82
CA LEU A 168 37.23 35.03 -16.81
C LEU A 168 36.90 36.45 -17.24
N ILE A 169 36.27 37.23 -16.34
CA ILE A 169 36.09 38.67 -16.58
C ILE A 169 37.39 39.33 -16.19
N THR A 170 38.07 39.92 -17.16
CA THR A 170 39.32 40.70 -16.92
C THR A 170 39.02 42.03 -16.25
N LEU A 171 40.04 42.64 -15.63
CA LEU A 171 39.93 43.95 -14.93
C LEU A 171 39.37 45.07 -15.87
N ASP A 172 39.52 44.93 -17.17
CA ASP A 172 39.03 45.86 -18.17
C ASP A 172 37.54 45.54 -18.61
N GLY A 173 36.87 44.61 -17.93
CA GLY A 173 35.48 44.24 -18.24
C GLY A 173 35.30 43.43 -19.53
N ARG A 174 36.38 42.82 -20.06
CA ARG A 174 36.32 41.95 -21.24
C ARG A 174 36.35 40.52 -20.81
N ASP A 175 35.55 39.68 -21.50
CA ASP A 175 35.58 38.24 -21.30
C ASP A 175 36.86 37.65 -21.91
N SER A 176 37.58 36.89 -21.11
CA SER A 176 38.76 36.12 -21.55
C SER A 176 38.46 34.64 -21.33
N ILE A 177 38.60 33.85 -22.39
CA ILE A 177 38.44 32.41 -22.35
C ILE A 177 39.81 31.78 -22.06
N VAL A 178 39.92 31.11 -20.91
CA VAL A 178 41.11 30.34 -20.52
C VAL A 178 40.79 28.87 -20.65
N THR A 179 41.60 28.13 -21.39
CA THR A 179 41.45 26.68 -21.54
C THR A 179 42.52 25.95 -20.70
N HIS A 180 42.11 24.90 -20.00
CA HIS A 180 43.01 24.04 -19.27
C HIS A 180 42.63 22.56 -19.47
N PRO A 181 43.59 21.62 -19.27
CA PRO A 181 43.30 20.20 -19.32
C PRO A 181 42.29 19.80 -18.25
N GLY A 182 41.28 19.01 -18.61
CA GLY A 182 40.28 18.45 -17.73
C GLY A 182 40.12 16.96 -17.95
N THR A 183 39.22 16.35 -17.19
CA THR A 183 38.87 14.94 -17.31
C THR A 183 37.37 14.80 -17.25
N ASN A 184 36.80 14.14 -18.24
CA ASN A 184 35.41 13.71 -18.23
C ASN A 184 35.31 12.31 -17.66
N TYR A 185 34.36 12.11 -16.79
CA TYR A 185 34.08 10.81 -16.17
C TYR A 185 32.77 10.26 -16.72
N PHE A 186 32.75 8.96 -16.97
CA PHE A 186 31.60 8.25 -17.55
C PHE A 186 31.32 6.96 -16.74
N PRO A 187 30.06 6.49 -16.77
CA PRO A 187 28.89 7.19 -17.29
C PRO A 187 28.50 8.38 -16.42
N ASN A 188 27.89 9.40 -17.05
CA ASN A 188 27.42 10.61 -16.37
C ASN A 188 25.93 10.90 -16.65
N ASP A 189 25.25 9.97 -17.29
CA ASP A 189 23.87 10.04 -17.77
C ASP A 189 22.98 8.92 -17.22
N ILE A 190 23.37 8.30 -16.10
CA ILE A 190 22.57 7.25 -15.47
C ILE A 190 21.22 7.82 -15.01
N LEU A 191 20.15 7.19 -15.47
CA LEU A 191 18.79 7.53 -15.08
C LEU A 191 18.21 6.42 -14.22
N LEU A 192 17.82 6.74 -12.99
CA LEU A 192 17.17 5.86 -12.04
C LEU A 192 15.76 6.35 -11.77
N THR A 193 14.83 5.41 -11.65
CA THR A 193 13.45 5.71 -11.22
C THR A 193 13.13 4.92 -9.97
N TRP A 194 12.84 5.63 -8.87
CA TRP A 194 12.52 4.98 -7.61
C TRP A 194 11.02 4.68 -7.47
N PHE A 195 10.73 3.60 -6.79
CA PHE A 195 9.39 3.18 -6.44
C PHE A 195 9.39 2.51 -5.06
N ASN A 196 8.21 2.37 -4.48
CA ASN A 196 8.00 1.59 -3.26
C ASN A 196 7.19 0.35 -3.60
N GLU A 197 7.65 -0.82 -3.20
CA GLU A 197 6.91 -2.08 -3.42
C GLU A 197 5.58 -2.14 -2.65
N GLY A 198 5.33 -1.20 -1.73
CA GLY A 198 4.15 -1.22 -0.87
C GLY A 198 4.12 -2.43 0.06
N TYR A 199 5.31 -2.98 0.35
CA TYR A 199 5.45 -4.15 1.22
C TYR A 199 4.83 -3.90 2.59
N LYS A 200 4.01 -4.86 3.02
CA LYS A 200 3.44 -4.89 4.36
C LYS A 200 3.74 -6.24 4.99
N ALA A 201 4.34 -6.21 6.17
CA ALA A 201 4.56 -7.43 6.92
C ALA A 201 3.21 -8.12 7.24
N GLN A 202 3.15 -9.42 6.99
CA GLN A 202 1.96 -10.22 7.26
C GLN A 202 2.03 -10.85 8.64
N TYR A 203 1.04 -10.55 9.46
CA TYR A 203 0.84 -11.13 10.80
C TYR A 203 -0.62 -10.98 11.22
N LEU A 204 -1.02 -11.68 12.25
CA LEU A 204 -2.33 -11.49 12.87
C LEU A 204 -2.31 -10.20 13.69
N LYS A 205 -2.98 -9.14 13.20
CA LYS A 205 -2.98 -7.81 13.79
C LYS A 205 -3.85 -7.74 15.04
N ASP A 206 -5.07 -8.23 14.94
CA ASP A 206 -6.01 -8.34 16.05
C ASP A 206 -7.09 -9.39 15.77
N TYR A 207 -7.85 -9.73 16.82
CA TYR A 207 -8.97 -10.64 16.74
C TYR A 207 -10.01 -10.30 17.78
N THR A 208 -11.29 -10.41 17.42
CA THR A 208 -12.41 -10.08 18.30
C THR A 208 -13.60 -11.00 18.08
N ARG A 209 -14.47 -11.08 19.07
CA ARG A 209 -15.77 -11.71 19.00
C ARG A 209 -16.84 -10.68 19.34
N PRO A 210 -17.32 -9.90 18.35
CA PRO A 210 -18.24 -8.79 18.59
C PRO A 210 -19.60 -9.25 19.12
N ASP A 211 -20.05 -10.44 18.73
CA ASP A 211 -21.23 -11.12 19.26
C ASP A 211 -21.05 -12.64 19.23
N ARG A 212 -22.04 -13.40 19.68
CA ARG A 212 -21.98 -14.86 19.76
C ARG A 212 -21.93 -15.55 18.39
N ARG A 213 -22.41 -14.88 17.35
CA ARG A 213 -22.52 -15.40 15.98
C ARG A 213 -21.31 -15.08 15.13
N ARG A 214 -20.43 -14.14 15.53
CA ARG A 214 -19.31 -13.65 14.69
C ARG A 214 -17.97 -13.76 15.39
N LEU A 215 -16.98 -14.18 14.61
CA LEU A 215 -15.56 -14.13 14.93
C LEU A 215 -14.86 -13.30 13.87
N LEU A 216 -14.11 -12.29 14.26
CA LEU A 216 -13.37 -11.40 13.40
C LEU A 216 -11.86 -11.56 13.61
N LEU A 217 -11.12 -11.76 12.54
CA LEU A 217 -9.67 -11.80 12.52
C LEU A 217 -9.18 -10.75 11.51
N ASN A 218 -8.29 -9.88 11.94
CA ASN A 218 -7.67 -8.88 11.06
C ASN A 218 -6.20 -9.22 10.84
N LEU A 219 -5.83 -9.40 9.58
CA LEU A 219 -4.46 -9.57 9.13
C LEU A 219 -3.84 -8.18 8.86
N ALA A 220 -2.53 -8.07 8.98
CA ALA A 220 -1.84 -6.79 8.77
C ALA A 220 -1.67 -6.42 7.29
N ALA A 221 -1.70 -7.41 6.41
CA ALA A 221 -1.59 -7.24 4.96
C ALA A 221 -2.64 -8.07 4.22
N PRO A 222 -3.00 -7.70 2.97
CA PRO A 222 -3.82 -8.51 2.10
C PRO A 222 -3.24 -9.93 1.95
N SER A 223 -4.11 -10.94 1.87
CA SER A 223 -3.68 -12.33 1.73
C SER A 223 -4.51 -13.07 0.70
N ASP A 224 -3.84 -13.77 -0.20
CA ASP A 224 -4.49 -14.67 -1.16
C ASP A 224 -4.78 -16.04 -0.56
N THR A 225 -4.17 -16.35 0.59
CA THR A 225 -4.40 -17.59 1.33
C THR A 225 -5.00 -17.30 2.70
N PHE A 226 -6.01 -18.07 3.08
CA PHE A 226 -6.67 -17.91 4.38
C PHE A 226 -6.05 -18.83 5.45
N PRO A 227 -6.05 -18.39 6.72
CA PRO A 227 -5.64 -19.24 7.84
C PRO A 227 -6.44 -20.52 7.93
N THR A 228 -5.80 -21.64 8.16
CA THR A 228 -6.45 -22.85 8.65
C THR A 228 -6.64 -22.70 10.15
N ILE A 229 -7.88 -22.77 10.63
CA ILE A 229 -8.23 -22.55 12.03
C ILE A 229 -8.88 -23.79 12.60
N THR A 230 -8.30 -24.30 13.69
CA THR A 230 -8.81 -25.47 14.41
C THR A 230 -9.20 -25.09 15.83
N LEU A 231 -10.36 -25.55 16.27
CA LEU A 231 -10.80 -25.36 17.65
C LEU A 231 -10.04 -26.30 18.61
N LEU A 232 -9.54 -25.76 19.72
CA LEU A 232 -8.79 -26.51 20.72
C LEU A 232 -9.62 -26.87 21.96
N ASN A 233 -10.80 -26.27 22.13
CA ASN A 233 -11.62 -26.48 23.34
C ASN A 233 -13.10 -26.58 23.00
N GLY A 234 -13.87 -27.07 23.98
CA GLY A 234 -15.34 -27.20 23.91
C GLY A 234 -15.83 -28.41 23.11
N PRO A 235 -17.14 -28.47 22.83
CA PRO A 235 -17.77 -29.61 22.15
C PRO A 235 -17.27 -29.80 20.68
N ALA A 236 -16.75 -28.75 20.07
CA ALA A 236 -16.22 -28.75 18.71
C ALA A 236 -14.70 -28.86 18.67
N ALA A 237 -14.03 -29.25 19.77
CA ALA A 237 -12.56 -29.42 19.78
C ALA A 237 -12.10 -30.40 18.71
N GLY A 238 -11.04 -30.02 17.95
CA GLY A 238 -10.48 -30.78 16.84
C GLY A 238 -11.15 -30.52 15.49
N LYS A 239 -12.30 -29.83 15.44
CA LYS A 239 -12.93 -29.44 14.17
C LYS A 239 -12.33 -28.16 13.61
N ARG A 240 -12.39 -28.03 12.28
CA ARG A 240 -12.00 -26.83 11.59
C ARG A 240 -13.12 -25.78 11.63
N ILE A 241 -12.75 -24.50 11.62
CA ILE A 241 -13.73 -23.40 11.66
C ILE A 241 -14.63 -23.38 10.42
N ASP A 242 -14.11 -23.78 9.25
CA ASP A 242 -14.86 -23.84 7.98
C ASP A 242 -15.99 -24.90 7.97
N GLU A 243 -15.97 -25.86 8.91
CA GLU A 243 -17.07 -26.78 9.13
C GLU A 243 -18.20 -26.19 10.00
N LEU A 244 -17.93 -25.11 10.70
CA LEU A 244 -18.78 -24.56 11.79
C LEU A 244 -19.20 -23.11 11.54
N ALA A 245 -18.64 -22.47 10.50
CA ALA A 245 -18.86 -21.06 10.19
C ALA A 245 -18.68 -20.79 8.70
N ILE A 246 -19.33 -19.73 8.23
CA ILE A 246 -19.19 -19.22 6.86
C ILE A 246 -18.22 -18.04 6.89
N LEU A 247 -17.15 -18.11 6.08
CA LEU A 247 -16.21 -17.03 5.91
C LEU A 247 -16.77 -15.93 5.01
N ASN A 248 -16.61 -14.70 5.46
CA ASN A 248 -16.79 -13.48 4.67
C ASN A 248 -15.50 -12.67 4.69
N THR A 249 -15.06 -12.19 3.54
CA THR A 249 -13.89 -11.32 3.45
C THR A 249 -14.20 -10.01 2.74
N GLY A 250 -13.45 -8.96 3.06
CA GLY A 250 -13.40 -7.76 2.25
C GLY A 250 -12.65 -7.97 0.93
N MET A 251 -12.66 -6.96 0.06
CA MET A 251 -11.93 -7.00 -1.23
C MET A 251 -10.41 -7.18 -1.03
N THR A 252 -9.86 -6.64 0.06
CA THR A 252 -8.45 -6.73 0.41
C THR A 252 -8.05 -8.06 1.06
N ARG A 253 -9.03 -8.87 1.47
CA ARG A 253 -8.84 -10.17 2.12
C ARG A 253 -7.93 -10.14 3.35
N ASP A 254 -7.83 -8.98 4.00
CA ASP A 254 -7.12 -8.77 5.26
C ASP A 254 -8.03 -8.87 6.48
N THR A 255 -9.33 -8.70 6.26
CA THR A 255 -10.37 -8.81 7.28
C THR A 255 -11.18 -10.08 7.04
N LEU A 256 -11.08 -11.02 7.97
CA LEU A 256 -11.73 -12.33 7.91
C LEU A 256 -12.84 -12.37 8.95
N GLU A 257 -14.09 -12.38 8.51
CA GLU A 257 -15.27 -12.45 9.36
C GLU A 257 -15.92 -13.83 9.23
N TYR A 258 -15.95 -14.59 10.31
CA TYR A 258 -16.56 -15.90 10.36
C TYR A 258 -17.95 -15.82 11.00
N PHE A 259 -18.98 -16.14 10.25
CA PHE A 259 -20.35 -16.25 10.71
C PHE A 259 -20.60 -17.68 11.21
N ILE A 260 -20.64 -17.84 12.53
CA ILE A 260 -20.76 -19.15 13.20
C ILE A 260 -22.16 -19.70 12.97
N THR A 261 -22.27 -20.93 12.48
CA THR A 261 -23.53 -21.64 12.25
C THR A 261 -23.80 -22.71 13.33
N ASP A 262 -22.73 -23.20 13.97
CA ASP A 262 -22.85 -24.21 15.03
C ASP A 262 -23.36 -23.59 16.33
N THR A 263 -24.50 -24.10 16.83
CA THR A 263 -25.16 -23.58 18.04
C THR A 263 -24.39 -23.83 19.33
N ALA A 264 -23.64 -24.93 19.40
CA ALA A 264 -22.81 -25.25 20.58
C ALA A 264 -21.61 -24.29 20.66
N LEU A 265 -21.03 -23.94 19.51
CA LEU A 265 -19.95 -22.96 19.43
C LEU A 265 -20.45 -21.54 19.75
N MET A 266 -21.67 -21.17 19.31
CA MET A 266 -22.29 -19.90 19.69
C MET A 266 -22.47 -19.76 21.20
N ALA A 267 -22.85 -20.83 21.88
CA ALA A 267 -23.08 -20.84 23.34
C ALA A 267 -21.79 -20.71 24.16
N GLN A 268 -20.64 -20.98 23.56
CA GLN A 268 -19.34 -20.96 24.22
C GLN A 268 -18.86 -19.53 24.45
N ASP A 269 -18.48 -19.14 25.67
CA ASP A 269 -17.96 -17.79 25.95
C ASP A 269 -16.49 -17.62 25.57
N THR A 270 -15.69 -18.67 25.63
CA THR A 270 -14.26 -18.65 25.34
C THR A 270 -13.91 -19.69 24.27
N MET A 271 -13.27 -19.26 23.20
CA MET A 271 -12.72 -20.12 22.17
C MET A 271 -11.20 -20.10 22.22
N MET A 272 -10.59 -21.28 22.19
CA MET A 272 -9.15 -21.45 21.97
C MET A 272 -8.97 -21.95 20.54
N LEU A 273 -8.21 -21.21 19.75
CA LEU A 273 -8.05 -21.46 18.31
C LEU A 273 -6.57 -21.65 17.98
N ALA A 274 -6.25 -22.74 17.28
CA ALA A 274 -4.95 -22.91 16.63
C ALA A 274 -5.07 -22.38 15.19
N LEU A 275 -4.19 -21.48 14.82
CA LEU A 275 -4.11 -20.87 13.50
C LEU A 275 -2.85 -21.34 12.81
N HIS A 276 -2.97 -21.77 11.55
CA HIS A 276 -1.85 -22.05 10.65
C HIS A 276 -2.00 -21.14 9.44
N PHE A 277 -1.07 -20.18 9.25
CA PHE A 277 -1.19 -19.16 8.23
C PHE A 277 0.16 -18.64 7.78
N LEU A 278 0.19 -17.98 6.60
CA LEU A 278 1.39 -17.31 6.10
C LEU A 278 1.64 -16.04 6.93
N ARG A 279 2.82 -15.93 7.50
CA ARG A 279 3.30 -14.74 8.21
C ARG A 279 4.70 -14.35 7.77
N THR A 280 5.03 -13.09 7.93
CA THR A 280 6.38 -12.60 7.68
C THR A 280 7.31 -13.04 8.80
N ASP A 281 8.41 -13.68 8.42
CA ASP A 281 9.48 -14.08 9.34
C ASP A 281 10.51 -12.96 9.58
N THR A 282 11.56 -13.26 10.34
CA THR A 282 12.63 -12.32 10.67
C THR A 282 13.49 -11.93 9.47
N LEU A 283 13.42 -12.69 8.37
CA LEU A 283 14.09 -12.39 7.10
C LEU A 283 13.18 -11.67 6.10
N GLN A 284 12.07 -11.11 6.58
CA GLN A 284 11.03 -10.44 5.76
C GLN A 284 10.45 -11.32 4.64
N GLN A 285 10.48 -12.64 4.81
CA GLN A 285 9.91 -13.61 3.87
C GLN A 285 8.61 -14.19 4.42
N LEU A 286 7.67 -14.49 3.51
CA LEU A 286 6.44 -15.18 3.89
C LEU A 286 6.74 -16.65 4.16
N SER A 287 6.45 -17.11 5.36
CA SER A 287 6.59 -18.50 5.79
C SER A 287 5.34 -18.96 6.55
N TRP A 288 5.06 -20.26 6.46
CA TRP A 288 3.98 -20.86 7.24
C TRP A 288 4.34 -20.86 8.72
N GLY A 289 3.40 -20.43 9.55
CA GLY A 289 3.60 -20.38 10.99
C GLY A 289 2.32 -20.73 11.74
N ASP A 290 2.53 -21.26 12.95
CA ASP A 290 1.46 -21.62 13.86
C ASP A 290 1.32 -20.55 14.96
N ASP A 291 0.09 -20.27 15.34
CA ASP A 291 -0.24 -19.41 16.48
C ASP A 291 -1.44 -19.97 17.23
N THR A 292 -1.55 -19.64 18.52
CA THR A 292 -2.68 -20.04 19.34
C THR A 292 -3.28 -18.81 20.00
N ILE A 293 -4.55 -18.57 19.74
CA ILE A 293 -5.25 -17.41 20.26
C ILE A 293 -6.40 -17.81 21.17
N ARG A 294 -6.70 -16.92 22.12
CA ARG A 294 -7.84 -17.05 23.02
C ARG A 294 -8.84 -15.92 22.77
N VAL A 295 -9.99 -16.25 22.24
CA VAL A 295 -11.05 -15.29 21.92
C VAL A 295 -12.16 -15.38 22.96
N ILE A 296 -12.55 -14.25 23.54
CA ILE A 296 -13.53 -14.19 24.62
C ILE A 296 -14.69 -13.29 24.18
N TYR A 297 -15.92 -13.82 24.24
CA TYR A 297 -17.11 -12.99 24.14
C TYR A 297 -17.37 -12.27 25.48
N ARG A 298 -17.59 -10.96 25.39
CA ARG A 298 -17.97 -10.13 26.53
C ARG A 298 -19.25 -9.38 26.21
N GLU A 299 -20.28 -9.56 27.02
CA GLU A 299 -21.52 -8.78 26.84
C GLU A 299 -21.25 -7.28 26.92
N PRO A 300 -21.74 -6.48 25.93
CA PRO A 300 -21.60 -5.03 25.97
C PRO A 300 -22.27 -4.44 27.20
N LYS A 301 -21.55 -3.60 27.94
CA LYS A 301 -22.07 -2.96 29.20
C LYS A 301 -23.29 -2.05 28.97
N ALA A 302 -23.63 -1.70 27.74
CA ALA A 302 -24.72 -0.78 27.39
C ALA A 302 -26.14 -1.30 27.68
N ASN A 303 -26.34 -2.62 27.83
CA ASN A 303 -27.66 -3.18 28.06
C ASN A 303 -28.16 -3.00 29.53
N LYS A 304 -27.23 -2.85 30.48
CA LYS A 304 -27.63 -2.63 31.90
C LYS A 304 -28.25 -1.24 32.15
N THR A 305 -27.95 -0.26 31.32
CA THR A 305 -28.47 1.11 31.46
C THR A 305 -29.86 1.28 30.84
N LYS A 306 -30.18 0.49 29.79
CA LYS A 306 -31.53 0.49 29.19
C LYS A 306 -32.55 -0.22 30.07
N GLU A 307 -32.15 -1.32 30.71
CA GLU A 307 -33.06 -2.02 31.65
C GLU A 307 -33.36 -1.18 32.91
N LYS A 308 -32.38 -0.42 33.43
CA LYS A 308 -32.62 0.51 34.54
C LYS A 308 -33.49 1.71 34.17
N LYS A 309 -33.43 2.20 32.92
CA LYS A 309 -34.32 3.27 32.45
C LYS A 309 -35.73 2.80 32.15
N VAL A 310 -35.90 1.55 31.75
CA VAL A 310 -37.22 0.93 31.56
C VAL A 310 -37.89 0.63 32.91
N LYS A 311 -37.11 0.18 33.92
CA LYS A 311 -37.66 -0.03 35.29
C LYS A 311 -38.05 1.30 35.99
N LYS A 312 -37.32 2.41 35.76
CA LYS A 312 -37.67 3.69 36.39
C LYS A 312 -38.87 4.41 35.75
N LYS A 313 -39.31 4.02 34.54
CA LYS A 313 -40.54 4.53 33.89
C LYS A 313 -41.78 3.69 34.18
N LYS A 314 -41.62 2.52 34.84
CA LYS A 314 -42.74 1.62 35.16
C LYS A 314 -43.41 1.88 36.50
N ASP A 315 -42.90 2.79 37.33
CA ASP A 315 -43.49 3.12 38.63
C ASP A 315 -44.59 4.19 38.57
N ASP A 316 -44.88 4.76 37.35
CA ASP A 316 -45.86 5.83 37.20
C ASP A 316 -47.08 5.52 36.30
N GLU A 317 -47.24 4.30 35.76
CA GLU A 317 -48.45 3.90 35.04
C GLU A 317 -48.88 2.48 35.34
N GLU A 318 -49.92 2.32 36.11
CA GLU A 318 -50.69 1.08 36.26
C GLU A 318 -51.42 0.70 34.96
N ASN A 319 -51.35 -0.60 34.63
CA ASN A 319 -52.18 -1.32 33.66
C ASN A 319 -51.84 -1.19 32.14
N SER A 320 -50.95 -2.08 31.69
CA SER A 320 -51.27 -2.97 30.56
C SER A 320 -50.28 -4.14 30.51
N ASP A 321 -50.77 -5.36 30.70
CA ASP A 321 -50.10 -6.61 30.39
C ASP A 321 -49.73 -6.66 28.88
N SER A 322 -48.65 -6.01 28.50
CA SER A 322 -48.00 -6.27 27.22
C SER A 322 -46.97 -7.37 27.46
N ILE A 323 -47.31 -8.58 27.15
CA ILE A 323 -46.37 -9.70 26.94
C ILE A 323 -45.38 -9.19 25.88
N VAL A 324 -44.17 -8.85 26.32
CA VAL A 324 -43.05 -8.57 25.40
C VAL A 324 -42.69 -9.90 24.75
N GLY A 325 -43.35 -10.22 23.66
CA GLY A 325 -42.97 -11.37 22.82
C GLY A 325 -41.53 -11.22 22.32
N PRO A 326 -40.91 -12.32 21.88
CA PRO A 326 -39.55 -12.26 21.31
C PRO A 326 -39.50 -11.21 20.21
N GLN A 327 -38.57 -10.28 20.34
CA GLN A 327 -38.39 -9.21 19.39
C GLN A 327 -37.85 -9.82 18.07
N LEU A 328 -38.68 -9.85 17.03
CA LEU A 328 -38.31 -10.37 15.72
C LEU A 328 -37.16 -9.52 15.15
N THR A 329 -36.06 -10.16 14.82
CA THR A 329 -34.96 -9.58 14.07
C THR A 329 -35.13 -9.87 12.59
N PHE A 330 -34.84 -8.91 11.74
CA PHE A 330 -34.98 -9.02 10.29
C PHE A 330 -33.63 -8.91 9.61
N LEU A 331 -33.53 -9.59 8.47
CA LEU A 331 -32.41 -9.40 7.55
C LEU A 331 -32.42 -7.97 7.04
N ASN A 332 -31.29 -7.27 7.21
CA ASN A 332 -31.15 -5.92 6.70
C ASN A 332 -30.50 -5.95 5.30
N ILE A 333 -31.14 -5.30 4.36
CA ILE A 333 -30.67 -5.14 2.99
C ILE A 333 -30.47 -3.65 2.72
N SER A 334 -29.34 -3.27 2.18
CA SER A 334 -29.03 -1.90 1.78
C SER A 334 -28.46 -1.85 0.37
N ALA A 335 -28.94 -0.90 -0.44
CA ALA A 335 -28.31 -0.61 -1.71
C ALA A 335 -27.01 0.18 -1.48
N LYS A 336 -25.93 -0.24 -2.10
CA LYS A 336 -24.64 0.50 -2.13
C LYS A 336 -24.51 1.39 -3.35
N THR A 337 -25.44 1.26 -4.27
CA THR A 337 -25.55 2.08 -5.46
C THR A 337 -26.30 3.37 -5.13
N SER A 338 -25.88 4.49 -5.66
CA SER A 338 -26.58 5.77 -5.53
C SER A 338 -27.90 5.78 -6.34
N ASN A 339 -28.68 6.84 -6.16
CA ASN A 339 -29.89 7.02 -6.98
C ASN A 339 -29.59 7.32 -8.47
N THR A 340 -28.31 7.55 -8.80
CA THR A 340 -27.83 7.68 -10.18
C THR A 340 -26.86 6.53 -10.45
N GLN A 341 -27.17 5.70 -11.47
CA GLN A 341 -26.44 4.48 -11.80
C GLN A 341 -25.66 4.65 -13.11
N GLU A 342 -24.42 4.16 -13.13
CA GLU A 342 -23.64 4.03 -14.36
C GLU A 342 -24.24 2.96 -15.26
N ILE A 343 -24.34 3.24 -16.58
CA ILE A 343 -25.00 2.33 -17.53
C ILE A 343 -24.28 1.00 -17.74
N TYR A 344 -22.99 0.94 -17.39
CA TYR A 344 -22.13 -0.24 -17.58
C TYR A 344 -21.82 -0.98 -16.27
N LEU A 345 -22.28 -0.50 -15.11
CA LEU A 345 -22.05 -1.14 -13.82
C LEU A 345 -23.32 -1.84 -13.31
N PRO A 346 -23.20 -2.96 -12.59
CA PRO A 346 -24.30 -3.59 -11.90
C PRO A 346 -24.76 -2.75 -10.70
N ILE A 347 -25.99 -2.92 -10.26
CA ILE A 347 -26.43 -2.46 -8.95
C ILE A 347 -25.95 -3.41 -7.87
N ILE A 348 -25.49 -2.85 -6.75
CA ILE A 348 -24.88 -3.62 -5.65
C ILE A 348 -25.73 -3.47 -4.38
N PHE A 349 -26.02 -4.60 -3.75
CA PHE A 349 -26.70 -4.71 -2.47
C PHE A 349 -25.76 -5.32 -1.42
N GLU A 350 -25.90 -4.87 -0.20
CA GLU A 350 -25.19 -5.44 0.94
C GLU A 350 -26.19 -5.87 2.01
N VAL A 351 -25.94 -7.05 2.56
CA VAL A 351 -26.73 -7.66 3.64
C VAL A 351 -25.89 -7.72 4.92
N ASN A 352 -26.55 -7.86 6.07
CA ASN A 352 -25.88 -7.90 7.38
C ASN A 352 -25.43 -9.30 7.84
N GLN A 353 -25.72 -10.33 7.05
CA GLN A 353 -25.29 -11.71 7.26
C GLN A 353 -25.30 -12.48 5.93
N PRO A 354 -24.54 -13.57 5.78
CA PRO A 354 -24.63 -14.42 4.58
C PRO A 354 -26.05 -14.92 4.33
N LEU A 355 -26.39 -15.07 3.04
CA LEU A 355 -27.70 -15.57 2.65
C LEU A 355 -27.71 -17.09 2.60
N ASP A 356 -28.81 -17.68 3.07
CA ASP A 356 -29.13 -19.10 2.95
C ASP A 356 -29.98 -19.35 1.71
N THR A 357 -31.10 -18.63 1.58
CA THR A 357 -32.08 -18.85 0.52
C THR A 357 -32.50 -17.54 -0.14
N ILE A 358 -32.60 -17.56 -1.46
CA ILE A 358 -33.17 -16.49 -2.28
C ILE A 358 -34.33 -17.10 -3.07
N ILE A 359 -35.54 -16.53 -2.98
CA ILE A 359 -36.73 -16.91 -3.71
C ILE A 359 -36.89 -15.97 -4.90
N PRO A 360 -36.57 -16.40 -6.13
CA PRO A 360 -36.53 -15.51 -7.31
C PRO A 360 -37.87 -14.87 -7.62
N GLU A 361 -38.99 -15.56 -7.36
CA GLU A 361 -40.35 -15.09 -7.63
C GLU A 361 -40.72 -13.86 -6.80
N GLY A 362 -40.05 -13.63 -5.69
CA GLY A 362 -40.20 -12.44 -4.85
C GLY A 362 -39.26 -11.28 -5.20
N LEU A 363 -38.47 -11.41 -6.25
CA LEU A 363 -37.57 -10.34 -6.72
C LEU A 363 -38.14 -9.73 -8.01
N HIS A 364 -38.19 -8.40 -8.05
CA HIS A 364 -38.79 -7.70 -9.21
C HIS A 364 -37.83 -6.58 -9.66
N LEU A 365 -37.70 -6.47 -10.97
CA LEU A 365 -37.03 -5.35 -11.63
C LEU A 365 -38.02 -4.70 -12.59
N GLU A 366 -38.24 -3.42 -12.42
CA GLU A 366 -39.20 -2.64 -13.19
C GLU A 366 -38.52 -1.45 -13.85
N MET A 367 -38.92 -1.15 -15.08
CA MET A 367 -38.58 0.08 -15.78
C MET A 367 -39.74 1.07 -15.59
N ILE A 368 -39.41 2.32 -15.21
CA ILE A 368 -40.40 3.35 -14.95
C ILE A 368 -40.38 4.37 -16.10
N ARG A 369 -41.46 4.43 -16.86
CA ARG A 369 -41.67 5.46 -17.90
C ARG A 369 -42.92 6.26 -17.54
N ASP A 370 -42.69 7.52 -17.14
CA ASP A 370 -43.75 8.39 -16.61
C ASP A 370 -44.43 7.75 -15.37
N THR A 371 -45.63 7.22 -15.53
CA THR A 371 -46.41 6.54 -14.48
C THR A 371 -46.59 5.05 -14.74
N ILE A 372 -46.00 4.51 -15.80
CA ILE A 372 -46.13 3.10 -16.21
C ILE A 372 -44.90 2.35 -15.67
N PHE A 373 -45.17 1.20 -15.08
CA PHE A 373 -44.18 0.26 -14.60
C PHE A 373 -44.15 -0.94 -15.54
N ASP A 374 -43.10 -1.06 -16.33
CA ASP A 374 -42.88 -2.20 -17.19
C ASP A 374 -42.04 -3.24 -16.43
N THR A 375 -42.63 -4.40 -16.16
CA THR A 375 -41.92 -5.50 -15.50
C THR A 375 -40.90 -6.11 -16.46
N LEU A 376 -39.65 -6.18 -15.99
CA LEU A 376 -38.58 -6.83 -16.71
C LEU A 376 -38.41 -8.28 -16.28
N ALA A 377 -37.46 -9.00 -16.88
CA ALA A 377 -37.12 -10.36 -16.45
C ALA A 377 -36.73 -10.38 -14.96
N VAL A 378 -37.01 -11.49 -14.27
CA VAL A 378 -36.65 -11.70 -12.88
C VAL A 378 -35.13 -11.50 -12.73
N PRO A 379 -34.69 -10.60 -11.86
CA PRO A 379 -33.27 -10.34 -11.69
C PRO A 379 -32.58 -11.48 -10.93
N GLU A 380 -31.41 -11.87 -11.39
CA GLU A 380 -30.55 -12.81 -10.65
C GLU A 380 -29.67 -12.03 -9.67
N LEU A 381 -29.71 -12.44 -8.41
CA LEU A 381 -28.88 -11.87 -7.35
C LEU A 381 -27.61 -12.72 -7.19
N VAL A 382 -26.50 -12.26 -7.76
CA VAL A 382 -25.22 -12.99 -7.80
C VAL A 382 -24.23 -12.37 -6.83
N ARG A 383 -23.39 -13.16 -6.19
CA ARG A 383 -22.30 -12.62 -5.34
C ARG A 383 -21.33 -11.78 -6.19
N VAL A 384 -20.89 -10.64 -5.63
CA VAL A 384 -19.89 -9.79 -6.28
C VAL A 384 -18.53 -10.49 -6.35
N ASP A 385 -18.17 -11.21 -5.28
CA ASP A 385 -16.94 -11.98 -5.14
C ASP A 385 -17.25 -13.30 -4.44
N PRO A 386 -16.62 -14.43 -4.82
CA PRO A 386 -16.87 -15.73 -4.18
C PRO A 386 -16.62 -15.73 -2.66
N PHE A 387 -15.67 -14.93 -2.18
CA PHE A 387 -15.29 -14.83 -0.77
C PHE A 387 -16.05 -13.74 -0.01
N ASN A 388 -16.74 -12.83 -0.72
CA ASN A 388 -17.62 -11.85 -0.09
C ASN A 388 -19.05 -12.36 -0.08
N THR A 389 -19.45 -12.91 1.05
CA THR A 389 -20.76 -13.54 1.24
C THR A 389 -21.89 -12.55 1.57
N MET A 390 -21.56 -11.26 1.71
CA MET A 390 -22.52 -10.21 2.07
C MET A 390 -22.83 -9.24 0.94
N ARG A 391 -22.08 -9.25 -0.18
CA ARG A 391 -22.31 -8.35 -1.31
C ARG A 391 -22.84 -9.10 -2.51
N TYR A 392 -23.94 -8.59 -3.05
CA TYR A 392 -24.65 -9.16 -4.20
C TYR A 392 -24.82 -8.10 -5.25
N LYS A 393 -24.80 -8.51 -6.51
CA LYS A 393 -25.03 -7.66 -7.67
C LYS A 393 -26.21 -8.15 -8.48
N VAL A 394 -26.89 -7.21 -9.15
CA VAL A 394 -27.83 -7.48 -10.22
C VAL A 394 -27.27 -6.85 -11.49
N GLU A 395 -27.03 -7.68 -12.49
CA GLU A 395 -26.57 -7.26 -13.80
C GLU A 395 -27.75 -7.05 -14.74
N TYR A 396 -27.74 -5.92 -15.39
CA TYR A 396 -28.73 -5.60 -16.43
C TYR A 396 -28.12 -4.56 -17.39
N LYS A 397 -28.57 -4.56 -18.63
CA LYS A 397 -28.18 -3.56 -19.62
C LYS A 397 -29.06 -2.32 -19.44
N TRP A 398 -28.61 -1.37 -18.64
CA TRP A 398 -29.36 -0.15 -18.34
C TRP A 398 -29.51 0.74 -19.58
N GLU A 399 -30.73 1.15 -19.92
CA GLU A 399 -30.97 2.15 -20.96
C GLU A 399 -30.66 3.56 -20.41
N PRO A 400 -29.87 4.37 -21.14
CA PRO A 400 -29.49 5.71 -20.68
C PRO A 400 -30.73 6.60 -20.39
N GLY A 401 -30.70 7.34 -19.28
CA GLY A 401 -31.75 8.26 -18.88
C GLY A 401 -33.02 7.61 -18.33
N VAL A 402 -33.08 6.30 -18.28
CA VAL A 402 -34.29 5.55 -17.84
C VAL A 402 -34.24 5.34 -16.32
N LYS A 403 -35.39 5.48 -15.67
CA LYS A 403 -35.57 5.18 -14.25
C LYS A 403 -35.98 3.72 -14.04
N TYR A 404 -35.35 3.08 -13.05
CA TYR A 404 -35.61 1.68 -12.69
C TYR A 404 -35.95 1.57 -11.21
N ARG A 405 -36.63 0.49 -10.86
CA ARG A 405 -36.91 0.05 -9.50
C ARG A 405 -36.54 -1.41 -9.33
N PHE A 406 -35.69 -1.71 -8.38
CA PHE A 406 -35.52 -3.06 -7.85
C PHE A 406 -36.35 -3.19 -6.59
N SER A 407 -37.11 -4.28 -6.44
CA SER A 407 -37.83 -4.59 -5.21
C SER A 407 -37.71 -6.04 -4.82
N ALA A 408 -37.79 -6.30 -3.53
CA ALA A 408 -37.83 -7.64 -2.95
C ALA A 408 -39.03 -7.72 -1.99
N ASP A 409 -39.86 -8.72 -2.18
CA ASP A 409 -41.02 -8.99 -1.31
C ASP A 409 -40.57 -9.45 0.08
N SER A 410 -41.46 -9.35 1.06
CA SER A 410 -41.18 -9.86 2.39
C SER A 410 -40.86 -11.35 2.35
N ALA A 411 -39.83 -11.77 3.05
CA ALA A 411 -39.36 -13.17 3.13
C ALA A 411 -38.90 -13.79 1.80
N SER A 412 -38.60 -12.98 0.78
CA SER A 412 -38.00 -13.47 -0.46
C SER A 412 -36.49 -13.74 -0.35
N ILE A 413 -35.84 -13.15 0.67
CA ILE A 413 -34.43 -13.34 0.97
C ILE A 413 -34.27 -13.72 2.42
N VAL A 414 -33.62 -14.87 2.68
CA VAL A 414 -33.44 -15.43 4.02
C VAL A 414 -31.95 -15.59 4.31
N GLY A 415 -31.52 -15.10 5.47
CA GLY A 415 -30.16 -15.26 5.97
C GLY A 415 -29.95 -16.57 6.72
N ILE A 416 -28.67 -16.92 6.96
CA ILE A 416 -28.26 -18.18 7.62
C ILE A 416 -28.82 -18.36 9.05
N TYR A 417 -29.30 -17.31 9.68
CA TYR A 417 -29.91 -17.36 11.01
C TYR A 417 -31.43 -17.36 10.99
N ASN A 418 -32.04 -17.72 9.86
CA ASN A 418 -33.48 -17.72 9.61
C ASN A 418 -34.12 -16.33 9.77
N GLU A 419 -33.35 -15.26 9.62
CA GLU A 419 -33.85 -13.91 9.55
C GLU A 419 -34.20 -13.57 8.09
N TRP A 420 -35.37 -13.03 7.83
CA TRP A 420 -35.85 -12.71 6.48
C TRP A 420 -35.98 -11.21 6.28
N ASN A 421 -35.97 -10.77 5.03
CA ASN A 421 -36.09 -9.36 4.67
C ASN A 421 -37.53 -8.84 4.87
N LYS A 422 -37.65 -7.59 5.30
CA LYS A 422 -38.86 -6.79 5.10
C LYS A 422 -38.96 -6.41 3.61
N PRO A 423 -40.17 -5.97 3.13
CA PRO A 423 -40.27 -5.43 1.80
C PRO A 423 -39.21 -4.38 1.55
N PHE A 424 -38.44 -4.55 0.48
CA PHE A 424 -37.32 -3.68 0.13
C PHE A 424 -37.57 -3.07 -1.24
N LYS A 425 -37.22 -1.78 -1.41
CA LYS A 425 -37.29 -1.08 -2.69
C LYS A 425 -36.08 -0.15 -2.84
N HIS A 426 -35.53 -0.14 -4.04
CA HIS A 426 -34.46 0.76 -4.45
C HIS A 426 -34.77 1.32 -5.83
N GLU A 427 -34.91 2.63 -5.95
CA GLU A 427 -35.11 3.33 -7.20
C GLU A 427 -33.85 4.08 -7.60
N PHE A 428 -33.52 4.03 -8.89
CA PHE A 428 -32.36 4.73 -9.43
C PHE A 428 -32.62 5.13 -10.88
N THR A 429 -31.85 6.10 -11.38
CA THR A 429 -31.89 6.53 -12.78
C THR A 429 -30.55 6.23 -13.43
N ALA A 430 -30.56 5.54 -14.57
CA ALA A 430 -29.36 5.34 -15.37
C ALA A 430 -28.89 6.66 -15.98
N ARG A 431 -27.58 6.93 -15.95
CA ARG A 431 -27.01 8.15 -16.52
C ARG A 431 -27.32 8.26 -18.01
N VAL A 432 -27.39 9.50 -18.49
CA VAL A 432 -27.54 9.81 -19.91
C VAL A 432 -26.20 9.65 -20.64
N LEU A 433 -26.22 9.46 -21.94
CA LEU A 433 -24.99 9.28 -22.74
C LEU A 433 -24.12 10.54 -22.75
N GLU A 434 -24.74 11.71 -22.59
CA GLU A 434 -24.06 13.01 -22.54
C GLU A 434 -23.12 13.17 -21.32
N ASP A 435 -23.32 12.34 -20.28
CA ASP A 435 -22.44 12.32 -19.09
C ASP A 435 -21.12 11.57 -19.34
N TYR A 436 -20.97 10.89 -20.49
CA TYR A 436 -19.81 10.09 -20.83
C TYR A 436 -18.96 10.70 -21.93
N SER A 437 -17.66 10.51 -21.81
CA SER A 437 -16.69 10.86 -22.87
C SER A 437 -15.92 9.62 -23.28
N LEU A 438 -15.62 9.50 -24.55
CA LEU A 438 -14.77 8.43 -25.10
C LEU A 438 -13.33 8.95 -25.18
N LEU A 439 -12.42 8.30 -24.50
CA LEU A 439 -10.98 8.54 -24.63
C LEU A 439 -10.37 7.37 -25.40
N ALA A 440 -9.74 7.67 -26.56
CA ALA A 440 -9.04 6.67 -27.34
C ALA A 440 -7.52 6.92 -27.27
N PHE A 441 -6.74 5.94 -26.82
CA PHE A 441 -5.30 5.97 -26.80
C PHE A 441 -4.74 5.11 -27.93
N ASN A 442 -3.84 5.67 -28.74
CA ASN A 442 -3.08 4.91 -29.71
C ASN A 442 -1.63 4.81 -29.24
N VAL A 443 -1.30 3.69 -28.60
CA VAL A 443 0.03 3.43 -28.06
C VAL A 443 0.82 2.62 -29.07
N THR A 444 1.97 3.16 -29.54
CA THR A 444 2.84 2.51 -30.51
C THR A 444 4.24 2.29 -29.92
N GLY A 445 4.94 1.26 -30.39
CA GLY A 445 6.32 0.97 -29.98
C GLY A 445 6.48 0.21 -28.66
N VAL A 446 5.39 -0.30 -28.13
CA VAL A 446 5.42 -1.15 -26.93
C VAL A 446 5.89 -2.55 -27.30
N ARG A 447 6.90 -3.07 -26.60
CA ARG A 447 7.47 -4.42 -26.86
C ARG A 447 6.81 -5.52 -26.06
N ASP A 448 6.22 -5.19 -24.88
CA ASP A 448 5.58 -6.09 -23.94
C ASP A 448 4.24 -5.53 -23.47
N SER A 449 3.66 -6.12 -22.42
CA SER A 449 2.44 -5.65 -21.78
C SER A 449 2.62 -4.20 -21.30
N ALA A 450 1.69 -3.33 -21.64
CA ALA A 450 1.67 -1.95 -21.15
C ALA A 450 0.45 -1.72 -20.24
N ILE A 451 0.65 -0.95 -19.19
CA ILE A 451 -0.42 -0.48 -18.32
C ILE A 451 -0.66 0.99 -18.67
N VAL A 452 -1.90 1.32 -19.00
CA VAL A 452 -2.31 2.71 -19.23
C VAL A 452 -3.16 3.16 -18.05
N GLU A 453 -2.67 4.18 -17.34
CA GLU A 453 -3.37 4.78 -16.20
C GLU A 453 -3.91 6.16 -16.57
N VAL A 454 -5.16 6.43 -16.18
CA VAL A 454 -5.75 7.76 -16.26
C VAL A 454 -5.70 8.38 -14.87
N LEU A 455 -4.86 9.41 -14.70
CA LEU A 455 -4.69 10.10 -13.43
C LEU A 455 -5.60 11.34 -13.39
N GLY A 456 -6.51 11.39 -12.42
CA GLY A 456 -7.25 12.60 -12.09
C GLY A 456 -6.51 13.43 -11.03
N SER A 457 -6.82 14.73 -10.92
CA SER A 457 -6.17 15.66 -9.98
C SER A 457 -6.28 15.26 -8.50
N CYS A 458 -7.05 14.25 -8.15
CA CYS A 458 -7.26 13.82 -6.75
C CYS A 458 -7.42 12.32 -6.50
N LEU A 459 -7.53 11.45 -7.52
CA LEU A 459 -7.74 10.01 -7.34
C LEU A 459 -7.20 9.23 -8.54
N LEU A 460 -6.46 8.18 -8.25
CA LEU A 460 -6.15 7.11 -9.20
C LEU A 460 -7.44 6.32 -9.49
N TYR A 461 -7.92 6.39 -10.71
CA TYR A 461 -8.92 5.44 -11.20
C TYR A 461 -8.19 4.38 -12.02
N THR A 462 -7.87 3.26 -11.40
CA THR A 462 -7.53 2.05 -12.14
C THR A 462 -8.83 1.40 -12.58
N SER A 463 -9.16 1.47 -13.86
CA SER A 463 -10.14 0.58 -14.44
C SER A 463 -9.41 -0.69 -14.84
N PRO A 464 -9.75 -1.87 -14.30
CA PRO A 464 -9.28 -3.10 -14.89
C PRO A 464 -9.83 -3.17 -16.31
N SER A 465 -8.94 -3.26 -17.28
CA SER A 465 -9.30 -3.57 -18.66
C SER A 465 -10.03 -4.91 -18.72
N PRO A 466 -11.09 -5.07 -19.51
CA PRO A 466 -11.77 -6.33 -19.71
C PRO A 466 -10.86 -7.39 -20.31
#